data_f74eb08d7667e3d78fd81b45f943fec0
#
_entry.id   f74eb08d7667e3d78fd81b45f943fec0
#
_cell.length_a   1.000
_cell.length_b   1.000
_cell.length_c   1.000
_cell.angle_alpha   90.00
_cell.angle_beta   90.00
_cell.angle_gamma   90.00
#
_symmetry.space_group_name_H-M   'P 1'
#
loop_
_entity.id
_entity.type
_entity.pdbx_description
1 polymer ?
#
loop_
_entity_poly.entity_id
_entity_poly.type
_entity_poly.pdbx_seq_one_letter_code
_entity_poly.pdbx_strand_id
1 'polypeptide(L)'
;MPDVAGLGVDERRARVALSLLAEPDDPVTDGLLHRVGAVETLGLLDTDTTVPGLGRVDGQVWRDRLTPPGRLERLDQRLRMVEESGIATLIPGDPHWPRALDDLGDRAPYVLWARGATSFLARPTADLVTVTGARAATAYGEHVASQIAGDLSRGERVVAAGGAYGIEGAAHRAALASGGDTIAVLANGVDRPYPAGHRELLDRIADVGLLVSEVPPGSVPTRQRFLARGRLMAALSGSTVVVEAGVRSGALHTAVEAQRLGRSVGAVPGPVTSVTSSGRTCCCVTAPPTWSPTGETLRI
;
A
#
# COMPACT_ATOMS: atom_id res chain seq x y z
N MET A 1 21.45 -20.55 -19.59
CA MET A 1 20.80 -19.39 -18.97
C MET A 1 19.31 -19.64 -19.02
N PRO A 2 18.55 -19.45 -17.93
CA PRO A 2 17.09 -19.50 -18.05
C PRO A 2 16.66 -18.36 -18.98
N ASP A 3 15.81 -18.66 -19.94
CA ASP A 3 15.24 -17.68 -20.85
C ASP A 3 14.23 -16.81 -20.09
N VAL A 4 14.66 -15.64 -19.63
CA VAL A 4 13.80 -14.69 -18.88
C VAL A 4 12.70 -14.13 -19.79
N ALA A 5 12.97 -14.00 -21.11
CA ALA A 5 11.97 -13.57 -22.07
C ALA A 5 10.83 -14.62 -22.19
N GLY A 6 11.15 -15.91 -22.09
CA GLY A 6 10.15 -16.98 -22.04
C GLY A 6 9.31 -17.02 -20.75
N LEU A 7 9.76 -16.41 -19.67
CA LEU A 7 9.01 -16.32 -18.42
C LEU A 7 7.93 -15.22 -18.43
N GLY A 8 8.09 -14.19 -19.26
CA GLY A 8 7.16 -13.04 -19.38
C GLY A 8 6.28 -13.11 -20.62
N VAL A 9 5.61 -14.24 -20.88
CA VAL A 9 4.81 -14.47 -22.09
C VAL A 9 3.64 -13.48 -22.22
N ASP A 10 3.14 -12.96 -21.09
CA ASP A 10 2.08 -11.97 -21.03
C ASP A 10 2.37 -10.89 -19.98
N GLU A 11 1.64 -9.77 -20.08
CA GLU A 11 1.80 -8.61 -19.20
C GLU A 11 1.63 -8.96 -17.72
N ARG A 12 0.68 -9.83 -17.37
CA ARG A 12 0.43 -10.25 -15.98
C ARG A 12 1.62 -11.00 -15.42
N ARG A 13 2.09 -12.01 -16.14
CA ARG A 13 3.21 -12.84 -15.68
C ARG A 13 4.50 -12.02 -15.59
N ALA A 14 4.72 -11.10 -16.54
CA ALA A 14 5.86 -10.18 -16.50
C ALA A 14 5.81 -9.26 -15.28
N ARG A 15 4.65 -8.67 -14.93
CA ARG A 15 4.47 -7.83 -13.74
C ARG A 15 4.68 -8.61 -12.45
N VAL A 16 4.16 -9.82 -12.38
CA VAL A 16 4.40 -10.74 -11.25
C VAL A 16 5.90 -11.05 -11.12
N ALA A 17 6.57 -11.38 -12.21
CA ALA A 17 8.01 -11.63 -12.22
C ALA A 17 8.81 -10.40 -11.74
N LEU A 18 8.51 -9.21 -12.25
CA LEU A 18 9.14 -7.96 -11.81
C LEU A 18 8.92 -7.71 -10.32
N SER A 19 7.71 -7.96 -9.77
CA SER A 19 7.44 -7.80 -8.34
C SER A 19 8.24 -8.77 -7.47
N LEU A 20 8.62 -9.93 -8.01
CA LEU A 20 9.50 -10.90 -7.35
C LEU A 20 10.98 -10.50 -7.39
N LEU A 21 11.38 -9.63 -8.30
CA LEU A 21 12.76 -9.20 -8.53
C LEU A 21 13.05 -7.80 -7.97
N ALA A 22 12.15 -6.85 -8.16
CA ALA A 22 12.32 -5.46 -7.74
C ALA A 22 11.66 -5.18 -6.38
N GLU A 23 12.17 -4.18 -5.68
CA GLU A 23 11.46 -3.63 -4.51
C GLU A 23 10.37 -2.67 -4.96
N PRO A 24 9.29 -2.51 -4.17
CA PRO A 24 8.29 -1.48 -4.42
C PRO A 24 8.88 -0.07 -4.48
N ASP A 25 8.34 0.76 -5.36
CA ASP A 25 8.75 2.16 -5.52
C ASP A 25 10.24 2.29 -5.91
N ASP A 26 10.69 1.40 -6.83
CA ASP A 26 12.03 1.43 -7.41
C ASP A 26 12.07 2.35 -8.65
N PRO A 27 12.67 3.56 -8.56
CA PRO A 27 12.53 4.57 -9.61
C PRO A 27 13.01 4.14 -10.99
N VAL A 28 13.98 3.24 -11.05
CA VAL A 28 14.52 2.76 -12.35
C VAL A 28 13.56 1.78 -12.98
N THR A 29 13.14 0.75 -12.23
CA THR A 29 12.21 -0.26 -12.72
C THR A 29 10.84 0.36 -13.02
N ASP A 30 10.35 1.27 -12.17
CA ASP A 30 9.11 2.01 -12.35
C ASP A 30 9.12 2.81 -13.65
N GLY A 31 10.17 3.58 -13.89
CA GLY A 31 10.33 4.37 -15.11
C GLY A 31 10.45 3.51 -16.38
N LEU A 32 11.06 2.34 -16.30
CA LEU A 32 11.14 1.39 -17.42
C LEU A 32 9.76 0.78 -17.70
N LEU A 33 9.08 0.31 -16.67
CA LEU A 33 7.73 -0.25 -16.77
C LEU A 33 6.77 0.72 -17.47
N HIS A 34 6.85 2.01 -17.12
CA HIS A 34 6.01 3.04 -17.73
C HIS A 34 6.36 3.31 -19.22
N ARG A 35 7.66 3.24 -19.57
CA ARG A 35 8.14 3.56 -20.93
C ARG A 35 7.94 2.44 -21.93
N VAL A 36 8.23 1.21 -21.53
CA VAL A 36 8.33 0.06 -22.45
C VAL A 36 7.42 -1.10 -22.07
N GLY A 37 6.72 -1.04 -20.94
CA GLY A 37 5.86 -2.11 -20.44
C GLY A 37 6.60 -3.21 -19.70
N ALA A 38 5.85 -4.15 -19.11
CA ALA A 38 6.43 -5.15 -18.21
C ALA A 38 7.21 -6.23 -18.95
N VAL A 39 6.71 -6.69 -20.08
CA VAL A 39 7.35 -7.75 -20.89
C VAL A 39 8.72 -7.29 -21.37
N GLU A 40 8.81 -6.10 -21.96
CA GLU A 40 10.07 -5.52 -22.42
C GLU A 40 11.02 -5.26 -21.25
N THR A 41 10.52 -4.65 -20.16
CA THR A 41 11.34 -4.39 -18.95
C THR A 41 11.95 -5.68 -18.39
N LEU A 42 11.19 -6.76 -18.35
CA LEU A 42 11.68 -8.06 -17.92
C LEU A 42 12.74 -8.61 -18.89
N GLY A 43 12.52 -8.48 -20.20
CA GLY A 43 13.47 -8.91 -21.23
C GLY A 43 14.81 -8.18 -21.18
N LEU A 44 14.83 -6.91 -20.76
CA LEU A 44 16.06 -6.13 -20.59
C LEU A 44 17.00 -6.70 -19.51
N LEU A 45 16.54 -7.58 -18.63
CA LEU A 45 17.36 -8.23 -17.60
C LEU A 45 18.27 -9.32 -18.17
N ASP A 46 17.91 -9.90 -19.31
CA ASP A 46 18.62 -11.04 -19.94
C ASP A 46 19.42 -10.64 -21.18
N THR A 47 19.49 -9.36 -21.48
CA THR A 47 20.17 -8.85 -22.67
C THR A 47 21.28 -7.86 -22.32
N ASP A 48 22.33 -7.82 -23.15
CA ASP A 48 23.38 -6.79 -23.05
C ASP A 48 23.02 -5.50 -23.76
N THR A 49 21.76 -5.34 -24.19
CA THR A 49 21.28 -4.14 -24.88
C THR A 49 21.27 -2.92 -23.97
N THR A 50 21.32 -1.74 -24.57
CA THR A 50 21.21 -0.49 -23.80
C THR A 50 19.83 -0.39 -23.15
N VAL A 51 19.80 -0.12 -21.84
CA VAL A 51 18.55 0.08 -21.10
C VAL A 51 18.00 1.46 -21.44
N PRO A 52 16.74 1.61 -21.88
CA PRO A 52 16.16 2.88 -22.27
C PRO A 52 16.24 3.93 -21.15
N GLY A 53 16.84 5.07 -21.44
CA GLY A 53 16.97 6.19 -20.52
C GLY A 53 18.07 6.05 -19.46
N LEU A 54 18.91 5.01 -19.54
CA LEU A 54 20.06 4.81 -18.66
C LEU A 54 21.36 4.80 -19.43
N GLY A 55 22.43 5.28 -18.81
CA GLY A 55 23.80 5.04 -19.27
C GLY A 55 24.16 3.56 -19.16
N ARG A 56 25.18 3.13 -19.92
CA ARG A 56 25.61 1.72 -19.92
C ARG A 56 25.95 1.19 -18.53
N VAL A 57 26.62 1.99 -17.70
CA VAL A 57 27.03 1.63 -16.34
C VAL A 57 25.79 1.50 -15.43
N ASP A 58 24.89 2.49 -15.46
CA ASP A 58 23.69 2.49 -14.62
C ASP A 58 22.74 1.34 -15.00
N GLY A 59 22.63 1.05 -16.30
CA GLY A 59 21.88 -0.10 -16.79
C GLY A 59 22.44 -1.42 -16.29
N GLN A 60 23.80 -1.55 -16.25
CA GLN A 60 24.43 -2.76 -15.69
C GLN A 60 24.20 -2.86 -14.18
N VAL A 61 24.36 -1.77 -13.42
CA VAL A 61 24.09 -1.72 -11.98
C VAL A 61 22.64 -2.11 -11.67
N TRP A 62 21.69 -1.64 -12.47
CA TRP A 62 20.27 -2.02 -12.35
C TRP A 62 20.08 -3.53 -12.56
N ARG A 63 20.66 -4.12 -13.61
CA ARG A 63 20.60 -5.58 -13.86
C ARG A 63 21.19 -6.36 -12.71
N ASP A 64 22.43 -6.05 -12.31
CA ASP A 64 23.15 -6.78 -11.26
C ASP A 64 22.37 -6.77 -9.93
N ARG A 65 21.69 -5.67 -9.64
CA ARG A 65 20.84 -5.55 -8.45
C ARG A 65 19.61 -6.46 -8.51
N LEU A 66 18.96 -6.57 -9.66
CA LEU A 66 17.73 -7.37 -9.82
C LEU A 66 18.04 -8.85 -10.04
N THR A 67 19.20 -9.17 -10.62
CA THR A 67 19.58 -10.52 -11.02
C THR A 67 20.88 -11.01 -10.38
N PRO A 68 21.02 -10.92 -9.03
CA PRO A 68 22.18 -11.50 -8.37
C PRO A 68 22.22 -13.02 -8.64
N PRO A 69 23.41 -13.67 -8.58
CA PRO A 69 23.59 -15.08 -8.90
C PRO A 69 22.54 -15.98 -8.23
N GLY A 70 21.95 -16.89 -9.00
CA GLY A 70 20.93 -17.84 -8.55
C GLY A 70 19.53 -17.26 -8.36
N ARG A 71 19.30 -15.97 -8.64
CA ARG A 71 17.95 -15.37 -8.47
C ARG A 71 17.04 -15.69 -9.66
N LEU A 72 17.56 -15.63 -10.85
CA LEU A 72 16.80 -15.97 -12.07
C LEU A 72 16.46 -17.46 -12.13
N GLU A 73 17.38 -18.33 -11.73
CA GLU A 73 17.15 -19.78 -11.70
C GLU A 73 16.01 -20.15 -10.74
N ARG A 74 15.83 -19.37 -9.68
CA ARG A 74 14.73 -19.55 -8.72
C ARG A 74 13.45 -18.83 -9.11
N LEU A 75 13.50 -17.91 -10.09
CA LEU A 75 12.34 -17.10 -10.47
C LEU A 75 11.19 -17.96 -10.97
N ASP A 76 11.46 -18.91 -11.85
CA ASP A 76 10.45 -19.83 -12.38
C ASP A 76 9.80 -20.69 -11.27
N GLN A 77 10.61 -21.19 -10.33
CA GLN A 77 10.08 -21.90 -9.17
C GLN A 77 9.19 -21.00 -8.31
N ARG A 78 9.61 -19.74 -8.08
CA ARG A 78 8.82 -18.77 -7.31
C ARG A 78 7.51 -18.40 -8.01
N LEU A 79 7.55 -18.25 -9.35
CA LEU A 79 6.34 -17.99 -10.14
C LEU A 79 5.34 -19.14 -9.98
N ARG A 80 5.78 -20.39 -10.13
CA ARG A 80 4.91 -21.55 -9.89
C ARG A 80 4.34 -21.60 -8.48
N MET A 81 5.15 -21.38 -7.45
CA MET A 81 4.68 -21.34 -6.06
C MET A 81 3.61 -20.29 -5.84
N VAL A 82 3.72 -19.14 -6.48
CA VAL A 82 2.73 -18.08 -6.42
C VAL A 82 1.46 -18.47 -7.15
N GLU A 83 1.55 -19.01 -8.36
CA GLU A 83 0.42 -19.51 -9.14
C GLU A 83 -0.35 -20.59 -8.37
N GLU A 84 0.35 -21.51 -7.70
CA GLU A 84 -0.22 -22.59 -6.88
C GLU A 84 -0.83 -22.08 -5.55
N SER A 85 -0.41 -20.93 -5.04
CA SER A 85 -0.87 -20.40 -3.75
C SER A 85 -2.34 -19.98 -3.73
N GLY A 86 -2.94 -19.76 -4.89
CA GLY A 86 -4.30 -19.24 -5.01
C GLY A 86 -4.49 -17.78 -4.56
N ILE A 87 -3.39 -17.06 -4.27
CA ILE A 87 -3.43 -15.65 -3.91
C ILE A 87 -3.78 -14.84 -5.17
N ALA A 88 -4.83 -14.04 -5.07
CA ALA A 88 -5.27 -13.22 -6.19
C ALA A 88 -4.23 -12.15 -6.53
N THR A 89 -4.04 -11.92 -7.84
CA THR A 89 -3.21 -10.83 -8.37
C THR A 89 -4.06 -9.89 -9.20
N LEU A 90 -3.84 -8.59 -9.05
CA LEU A 90 -4.48 -7.55 -9.85
C LEU A 90 -3.40 -6.72 -10.54
N ILE A 91 -3.61 -6.45 -11.83
CA ILE A 91 -2.76 -5.57 -12.65
C ILE A 91 -3.60 -4.46 -13.27
N PRO A 92 -3.00 -3.37 -13.75
CA PRO A 92 -3.71 -2.33 -14.51
C PRO A 92 -4.55 -2.95 -15.64
N GLY A 93 -5.83 -2.54 -15.72
CA GLY A 93 -6.79 -3.07 -16.68
C GLY A 93 -7.72 -4.17 -16.15
N ASP A 94 -7.44 -4.77 -15.01
CA ASP A 94 -8.36 -5.72 -14.37
C ASP A 94 -9.63 -5.03 -13.86
N PRO A 95 -10.79 -5.73 -13.81
CA PRO A 95 -12.05 -5.15 -13.36
C PRO A 95 -12.03 -4.54 -11.96
N HIS A 96 -11.22 -5.11 -11.06
CA HIS A 96 -11.07 -4.65 -9.69
C HIS A 96 -9.77 -3.87 -9.45
N TRP A 97 -9.03 -3.53 -10.51
CA TRP A 97 -7.87 -2.63 -10.37
C TRP A 97 -8.33 -1.25 -9.94
N PRO A 98 -7.83 -0.72 -8.80
CA PRO A 98 -8.24 0.60 -8.35
C PRO A 98 -7.57 1.69 -9.21
N ARG A 99 -8.34 2.33 -10.08
CA ARG A 99 -7.83 3.38 -10.99
C ARG A 99 -7.17 4.55 -10.25
N ALA A 100 -7.50 4.75 -8.98
CA ALA A 100 -6.86 5.73 -8.12
C ALA A 100 -5.34 5.53 -7.98
N LEU A 101 -4.82 4.34 -8.23
CA LEU A 101 -3.39 4.06 -8.24
C LEU A 101 -2.69 4.62 -9.49
N ASP A 102 -3.43 4.89 -10.56
CA ASP A 102 -2.89 5.48 -11.79
C ASP A 102 -2.44 6.94 -11.53
N ASP A 103 -3.00 7.61 -10.51
CA ASP A 103 -2.58 8.95 -10.06
C ASP A 103 -1.14 8.97 -9.49
N LEU A 104 -0.58 7.81 -9.15
CA LEU A 104 0.83 7.69 -8.74
C LEU A 104 1.81 7.82 -9.91
N GLY A 105 1.33 7.77 -11.17
CA GLY A 105 2.18 7.83 -12.37
C GLY A 105 3.18 6.67 -12.41
N ASP A 106 4.44 6.99 -12.62
CA ASP A 106 5.52 5.99 -12.68
C ASP A 106 5.63 5.16 -11.40
N ARG A 107 5.20 5.69 -10.26
CA ARG A 107 5.22 5.02 -8.95
C ARG A 107 4.02 4.09 -8.72
N ALA A 108 3.19 3.83 -9.74
CA ALA A 108 2.09 2.87 -9.64
C ALA A 108 2.64 1.44 -9.40
N PRO A 109 1.97 0.60 -8.58
CA PRO A 109 2.46 -0.74 -8.31
C PRO A 109 2.45 -1.62 -9.56
N TYR A 110 3.40 -2.55 -9.66
CA TYR A 110 3.46 -3.51 -10.77
C TYR A 110 2.25 -4.45 -10.76
N VAL A 111 1.92 -4.91 -9.57
CA VAL A 111 0.86 -5.86 -9.27
C VAL A 111 0.40 -5.63 -7.84
N LEU A 112 -0.87 -5.87 -7.57
CA LEU A 112 -1.37 -6.00 -6.21
C LEU A 112 -1.64 -7.48 -5.91
N TRP A 113 -1.17 -7.92 -4.76
CA TRP A 113 -1.45 -9.22 -4.16
C TRP A 113 -2.62 -9.06 -3.21
N ALA A 114 -3.63 -9.93 -3.31
CA ALA A 114 -4.87 -9.76 -2.57
C ALA A 114 -5.35 -11.07 -1.92
N ARG A 115 -5.87 -10.96 -0.71
CA ARG A 115 -6.58 -12.05 0.00
C ARG A 115 -7.86 -11.48 0.59
N GLY A 116 -9.02 -11.99 0.15
CA GLY A 116 -10.34 -11.49 0.48
C GLY A 116 -11.08 -10.93 -0.73
N ALA A 117 -12.07 -10.07 -0.51
CA ALA A 117 -12.95 -9.56 -1.55
C ALA A 117 -12.33 -8.40 -2.34
N THR A 118 -11.75 -8.67 -3.48
CA THR A 118 -11.09 -7.66 -4.33
C THR A 118 -12.05 -6.59 -4.87
N SER A 119 -13.36 -6.85 -4.87
CA SER A 119 -14.39 -5.88 -5.27
C SER A 119 -14.38 -4.58 -4.45
N PHE A 120 -13.86 -4.60 -3.22
CA PHE A 120 -13.68 -3.39 -2.41
C PHE A 120 -12.76 -2.36 -3.06
N LEU A 121 -11.80 -2.81 -3.90
CA LEU A 121 -10.90 -1.92 -4.63
C LEU A 121 -11.57 -1.21 -5.82
N ALA A 122 -12.71 -1.72 -6.29
CA ALA A 122 -13.49 -1.10 -7.36
C ALA A 122 -14.45 0.00 -6.84
N ARG A 123 -14.54 0.22 -5.52
CA ARG A 123 -15.34 1.29 -4.93
C ARG A 123 -14.76 2.66 -5.31
N PRO A 124 -15.61 3.68 -5.44
CA PRO A 124 -15.13 5.06 -5.66
C PRO A 124 -14.11 5.47 -4.59
N THR A 125 -13.05 6.16 -4.99
CA THR A 125 -12.01 6.66 -4.07
C THR A 125 -12.60 7.49 -2.93
N ALA A 126 -13.67 8.25 -3.20
CA ALA A 126 -14.38 9.04 -2.20
C ALA A 126 -15.01 8.19 -1.08
N ASP A 127 -15.29 6.92 -1.33
CA ASP A 127 -15.86 6.01 -0.33
C ASP A 127 -14.81 5.43 0.62
N LEU A 128 -13.53 5.51 0.26
CA LEU A 128 -12.44 4.99 1.06
C LEU A 128 -11.82 6.11 1.92
N VAL A 129 -11.62 5.82 3.19
CA VAL A 129 -10.94 6.73 4.12
C VAL A 129 -9.80 6.00 4.81
N THR A 130 -8.60 6.52 4.62
CA THR A 130 -7.42 6.02 5.33
C THR A 130 -7.39 6.56 6.76
N VAL A 131 -7.33 5.65 7.74
CA VAL A 131 -7.12 5.97 9.15
C VAL A 131 -5.76 5.45 9.57
N THR A 132 -4.86 6.34 9.95
CA THR A 132 -3.48 5.98 10.30
C THR A 132 -2.95 6.77 11.50
N GLY A 133 -1.82 6.34 12.06
CA GLY A 133 -1.25 7.01 13.21
C GLY A 133 -0.15 6.21 13.92
N ALA A 134 0.07 6.55 15.18
CA ALA A 134 1.11 5.96 16.02
C ALA A 134 0.86 4.46 16.26
N ARG A 135 1.93 3.67 16.21
CA ARG A 135 1.91 2.24 16.62
C ARG A 135 1.80 2.10 18.13
N ALA A 136 2.50 2.96 18.86
CA ALA A 136 2.36 3.10 20.31
C ALA A 136 1.36 4.22 20.58
N ALA A 137 0.07 3.93 20.38
CA ALA A 137 -1.02 4.86 20.58
C ALA A 137 -1.34 5.00 22.07
N THR A 138 -1.88 6.17 22.44
CA THR A 138 -2.49 6.35 23.77
C THR A 138 -3.91 5.77 23.79
N ALA A 139 -4.46 5.54 24.98
CA ALA A 139 -5.87 5.13 25.11
C ALA A 139 -6.83 6.15 24.48
N TYR A 140 -6.49 7.42 24.53
CA TYR A 140 -7.24 8.49 23.81
C TYR A 140 -7.17 8.30 22.31
N GLY A 141 -5.96 8.06 21.76
CA GLY A 141 -5.79 7.85 20.32
C GLY A 141 -6.54 6.62 19.82
N GLU A 142 -6.46 5.49 20.53
CA GLU A 142 -7.20 4.28 20.18
C GLU A 142 -8.72 4.48 20.27
N HIS A 143 -9.19 5.20 21.30
CA HIS A 143 -10.60 5.53 21.43
C HIS A 143 -11.10 6.38 20.26
N VAL A 144 -10.38 7.46 19.92
CA VAL A 144 -10.77 8.36 18.80
C VAL A 144 -10.70 7.61 17.46
N ALA A 145 -9.67 6.80 17.23
CA ALA A 145 -9.58 5.98 16.00
C ALA A 145 -10.77 5.02 15.88
N SER A 146 -11.19 4.42 17.01
CA SER A 146 -12.36 3.54 17.05
C SER A 146 -13.66 4.26 16.78
N GLN A 147 -13.84 5.47 17.34
CA GLN A 147 -15.01 6.29 17.06
C GLN A 147 -15.09 6.67 15.58
N ILE A 148 -13.99 7.20 15.01
CA ILE A 148 -13.92 7.60 13.60
C ILE A 148 -14.23 6.41 12.70
N ALA A 149 -13.59 5.25 12.92
CA ALA A 149 -13.82 4.08 12.09
C ALA A 149 -15.25 3.54 12.22
N GLY A 150 -15.84 3.58 13.41
CA GLY A 150 -17.24 3.21 13.64
C GLY A 150 -18.21 4.16 12.92
N ASP A 151 -17.95 5.48 12.94
CA ASP A 151 -18.76 6.47 12.25
C ASP A 151 -18.67 6.31 10.72
N LEU A 152 -17.47 6.10 10.20
CA LEU A 152 -17.25 5.80 8.79
C LEU A 152 -18.02 4.57 8.34
N SER A 153 -17.97 3.49 9.13
CA SER A 153 -18.68 2.24 8.86
C SER A 153 -20.20 2.44 8.84
N ARG A 154 -20.75 3.21 9.79
CA ARG A 154 -22.19 3.56 9.78
C ARG A 154 -22.59 4.43 8.57
N GLY A 155 -21.66 5.24 8.07
CA GLY A 155 -21.82 6.01 6.84
C GLY A 155 -21.49 5.23 5.55
N GLU A 156 -21.43 3.90 5.62
CA GLU A 156 -21.12 3.00 4.48
C GLU A 156 -19.79 3.28 3.77
N ARG A 157 -18.83 3.92 4.50
CA ARG A 157 -17.47 4.16 4.03
C ARG A 157 -16.58 2.99 4.35
N VAL A 158 -15.61 2.73 3.49
CA VAL A 158 -14.60 1.70 3.68
C VAL A 158 -13.43 2.27 4.48
N VAL A 159 -13.09 1.64 5.60
CA VAL A 159 -11.92 2.00 6.40
C VAL A 159 -10.68 1.34 5.79
N ALA A 160 -9.78 2.14 5.24
CA ALA A 160 -8.46 1.68 4.81
C ALA A 160 -7.42 1.98 5.90
N ALA A 161 -6.58 1.00 6.25
CA ALA A 161 -5.50 1.21 7.19
C ALA A 161 -4.37 0.20 6.94
N GLY A 162 -3.23 0.34 7.59
CA GLY A 162 -2.22 -0.72 7.62
C GLY A 162 -2.50 -1.72 8.73
N GLY A 163 -1.73 -2.80 8.77
CA GLY A 163 -1.89 -3.84 9.80
C GLY A 163 -1.20 -3.57 11.14
N ALA A 164 -0.68 -2.36 11.40
CA ALA A 164 0.15 -2.07 12.56
C ALA A 164 -0.64 -2.01 13.88
N TYR A 165 0.08 -2.14 15.00
CA TYR A 165 -0.50 -1.88 16.33
C TYR A 165 -0.96 -0.42 16.49
N GLY A 166 -1.69 -0.14 17.54
CA GLY A 166 -2.19 1.18 17.90
C GLY A 166 -3.33 1.62 16.98
N ILE A 167 -3.22 2.81 16.39
CA ILE A 167 -4.29 3.47 15.64
C ILE A 167 -4.87 2.60 14.53
N GLU A 168 -4.02 2.00 13.69
CA GLU A 168 -4.46 1.19 12.54
C GLU A 168 -5.26 -0.05 13.00
N GLY A 169 -4.73 -0.76 14.02
CA GLY A 169 -5.43 -1.91 14.59
C GLY A 169 -6.74 -1.55 15.30
N ALA A 170 -6.80 -0.40 15.99
CA ALA A 170 -8.02 0.09 16.61
C ALA A 170 -9.09 0.42 15.56
N ALA A 171 -8.70 1.06 14.46
CA ALA A 171 -9.59 1.38 13.34
C ALA A 171 -10.19 0.12 12.70
N HIS A 172 -9.36 -0.89 12.40
CA HIS A 172 -9.86 -2.15 11.84
C HIS A 172 -10.83 -2.87 12.78
N ARG A 173 -10.49 -2.98 14.07
CA ARG A 173 -11.38 -3.62 15.07
C ARG A 173 -12.73 -2.91 15.15
N ALA A 174 -12.74 -1.59 15.16
CA ALA A 174 -13.95 -0.82 15.23
C ALA A 174 -14.80 -0.92 13.97
N ALA A 175 -14.19 -0.91 12.78
CA ALA A 175 -14.89 -1.13 11.52
C ALA A 175 -15.59 -2.50 11.52
N LEU A 176 -14.85 -3.56 11.86
CA LEU A 176 -15.39 -4.92 11.94
C LEU A 176 -16.51 -5.05 12.99
N ALA A 177 -16.34 -4.45 14.18
CA ALA A 177 -17.34 -4.46 15.24
C ALA A 177 -18.63 -3.71 14.87
N SER A 178 -18.52 -2.72 13.98
CA SER A 178 -19.65 -1.95 13.44
C SER A 178 -20.29 -2.61 12.20
N GLY A 179 -19.82 -3.79 11.78
CA GLY A 179 -20.28 -4.47 10.57
C GLY A 179 -19.88 -3.75 9.27
N GLY A 180 -18.91 -2.86 9.34
CA GLY A 180 -18.43 -2.10 8.18
C GLY A 180 -17.30 -2.77 7.41
N ASP A 181 -17.06 -2.24 6.21
CA ASP A 181 -16.04 -2.73 5.29
C ASP A 181 -14.65 -2.19 5.66
N THR A 182 -13.62 -3.03 5.54
CA THR A 182 -12.26 -2.61 5.83
C THR A 182 -11.22 -3.26 4.92
N ILE A 183 -10.20 -2.48 4.54
CA ILE A 183 -9.07 -2.90 3.70
C ILE A 183 -7.79 -2.70 4.49
N ALA A 184 -7.02 -3.79 4.70
CA ALA A 184 -5.68 -3.68 5.25
C ALA A 184 -4.63 -3.67 4.13
N VAL A 185 -3.92 -2.55 4.01
CA VAL A 185 -2.81 -2.39 3.07
C VAL A 185 -1.51 -2.78 3.78
N LEU A 186 -0.86 -3.84 3.33
CA LEU A 186 0.27 -4.44 4.03
C LEU A 186 1.62 -4.04 3.41
N ALA A 187 2.68 -4.08 4.23
CA ALA A 187 4.08 -3.87 3.82
C ALA A 187 4.87 -5.19 3.71
N ASN A 188 4.18 -6.30 3.72
CA ASN A 188 4.67 -7.68 3.65
C ASN A 188 3.72 -8.51 2.80
N GLY A 189 4.08 -9.74 2.48
CA GLY A 189 3.18 -10.64 1.75
C GLY A 189 1.86 -10.87 2.48
N VAL A 190 0.75 -10.94 1.74
CA VAL A 190 -0.61 -11.13 2.29
C VAL A 190 -0.78 -12.51 2.97
N ASP A 191 0.15 -13.44 2.72
CA ASP A 191 0.24 -14.76 3.33
C ASP A 191 0.89 -14.75 4.73
N ARG A 192 1.55 -13.63 5.12
CA ARG A 192 2.31 -13.50 6.36
C ARG A 192 1.76 -12.40 7.24
N PRO A 193 0.80 -12.69 8.14
CA PRO A 193 0.28 -11.68 9.06
C PRO A 193 1.39 -11.01 9.88
N TYR A 194 1.48 -9.67 9.79
CA TYR A 194 2.42 -8.86 10.54
C TYR A 194 1.74 -7.56 11.03
N PRO A 195 1.89 -7.22 12.31
CA PRO A 195 2.64 -7.93 13.37
C PRO A 195 1.95 -9.25 13.80
N ALA A 196 2.72 -10.17 14.38
CA ALA A 196 2.22 -11.50 14.74
C ALA A 196 1.03 -11.46 15.71
N GLY A 197 0.99 -10.47 16.62
CA GLY A 197 -0.14 -10.29 17.54
C GLY A 197 -1.43 -9.77 16.87
N HIS A 198 -1.40 -9.40 15.60
CA HIS A 198 -2.58 -9.05 14.81
C HIS A 198 -3.00 -10.17 13.84
N ARG A 199 -2.46 -11.40 13.98
CA ARG A 199 -2.81 -12.52 13.10
C ARG A 199 -4.32 -12.71 13.00
N GLU A 200 -5.01 -12.89 14.12
CA GLU A 200 -6.45 -13.11 14.16
C GLU A 200 -7.24 -11.94 13.54
N LEU A 201 -6.80 -10.71 13.81
CA LEU A 201 -7.41 -9.51 13.21
C LEU A 201 -7.25 -9.51 11.70
N LEU A 202 -6.04 -9.77 11.19
CA LEU A 202 -5.77 -9.78 9.76
C LEU A 202 -6.46 -10.96 9.05
N ASP A 203 -6.48 -12.13 9.66
CA ASP A 203 -7.23 -13.27 9.14
C ASP A 203 -8.74 -12.94 9.07
N ARG A 204 -9.29 -12.30 10.12
CA ARG A 204 -10.70 -11.85 10.07
C ARG A 204 -10.95 -10.81 8.99
N ILE A 205 -10.02 -9.87 8.76
CA ILE A 205 -10.13 -8.91 7.65
C ILE A 205 -10.11 -9.63 6.30
N ALA A 206 -9.27 -10.66 6.14
CA ALA A 206 -9.24 -11.44 4.91
C ALA A 206 -10.56 -12.19 4.65
N ASP A 207 -11.26 -12.62 5.71
CA ASP A 207 -12.51 -13.38 5.58
C ASP A 207 -13.71 -12.51 5.17
N VAL A 208 -13.78 -11.25 5.64
CA VAL A 208 -14.97 -10.38 5.47
C VAL A 208 -14.67 -9.05 4.77
N GLY A 209 -13.42 -8.74 4.52
CA GLY A 209 -12.91 -7.53 3.89
C GLY A 209 -11.83 -7.86 2.88
N LEU A 210 -10.68 -7.15 2.97
CA LEU A 210 -9.56 -7.35 2.04
C LEU A 210 -8.21 -7.08 2.69
N LEU A 211 -7.27 -7.99 2.49
CA LEU A 211 -5.83 -7.72 2.61
C LEU A 211 -5.26 -7.44 1.22
N VAL A 212 -4.50 -6.37 1.10
CA VAL A 212 -3.82 -6.04 -0.15
C VAL A 212 -2.37 -5.65 0.11
N SER A 213 -1.48 -6.03 -0.78
CA SER A 213 -0.06 -5.69 -0.73
C SER A 213 0.52 -5.57 -2.13
N GLU A 214 1.49 -4.71 -2.31
CA GLU A 214 2.37 -4.65 -3.48
C GLU A 214 3.53 -5.64 -3.37
N VAL A 215 3.78 -6.12 -2.14
CA VAL A 215 4.91 -6.99 -1.83
C VAL A 215 4.49 -8.46 -2.03
N PRO A 216 5.28 -9.26 -2.76
CA PRO A 216 4.90 -10.62 -3.09
C PRO A 216 4.81 -11.53 -1.86
N PRO A 217 4.06 -12.65 -1.96
CA PRO A 217 3.95 -13.66 -0.92
C PRO A 217 5.32 -14.13 -0.43
N GLY A 218 5.40 -14.51 0.85
CA GLY A 218 6.63 -14.91 1.51
C GLY A 218 7.52 -13.76 1.97
N SER A 219 7.24 -12.52 1.57
CA SER A 219 8.07 -11.36 1.89
C SER A 219 7.84 -10.86 3.31
N VAL A 220 8.94 -10.43 3.95
CA VAL A 220 8.92 -9.80 5.29
C VAL A 220 8.85 -8.28 5.17
N PRO A 221 8.31 -7.56 6.17
CA PRO A 221 8.27 -6.11 6.13
C PRO A 221 9.67 -5.52 6.33
N THR A 222 9.96 -4.42 5.63
CA THR A 222 11.15 -3.60 5.81
C THR A 222 10.75 -2.14 6.00
N ARG A 223 11.69 -1.29 6.45
CA ARG A 223 11.43 0.15 6.59
C ARG A 223 11.02 0.77 5.24
N GLN A 224 11.68 0.40 4.16
CA GLN A 224 11.38 0.89 2.82
C GLN A 224 9.97 0.48 2.37
N ARG A 225 9.60 -0.79 2.58
CA ARG A 225 8.27 -1.31 2.23
C ARG A 225 7.15 -0.63 3.05
N PHE A 226 7.41 -0.26 4.30
CA PHE A 226 6.47 0.56 5.07
C PHE A 226 6.26 1.96 4.48
N LEU A 227 7.32 2.59 3.94
CA LEU A 227 7.20 3.88 3.25
C LEU A 227 6.47 3.73 1.92
N ALA A 228 6.84 2.74 1.10
CA ALA A 228 6.19 2.45 -0.16
C ALA A 228 4.69 2.18 0.02
N ARG A 229 4.29 1.41 1.06
CA ARG A 229 2.88 1.18 1.40
C ARG A 229 2.10 2.47 1.65
N GLY A 230 2.73 3.47 2.26
CA GLY A 230 2.09 4.74 2.59
C GLY A 230 1.50 5.43 1.37
N ARG A 231 2.17 5.36 0.20
CA ARG A 231 1.65 5.95 -1.05
C ARG A 231 0.41 5.23 -1.57
N LEU A 232 0.35 3.89 -1.38
CA LEU A 232 -0.83 3.12 -1.78
C LEU A 232 -2.05 3.49 -0.93
N MET A 233 -1.89 3.60 0.40
CA MET A 233 -2.96 4.03 1.29
C MET A 233 -3.47 5.42 0.92
N ALA A 234 -2.57 6.35 0.62
CA ALA A 234 -2.89 7.70 0.19
C ALA A 234 -3.63 7.73 -1.15
N ALA A 235 -3.20 6.93 -2.11
CA ALA A 235 -3.80 6.90 -3.45
C ALA A 235 -5.18 6.24 -3.45
N LEU A 236 -5.35 5.13 -2.73
CA LEU A 236 -6.61 4.38 -2.66
C LEU A 236 -7.76 5.17 -2.02
N SER A 237 -7.46 6.15 -1.19
CA SER A 237 -8.46 6.83 -0.37
C SER A 237 -8.68 8.29 -0.78
N GLY A 238 -9.92 8.74 -0.78
CA GLY A 238 -10.26 10.16 -1.01
C GLY A 238 -9.83 11.06 0.16
N SER A 239 -9.71 10.47 1.35
CA SER A 239 -9.31 11.19 2.56
C SER A 239 -8.36 10.36 3.41
N THR A 240 -7.44 11.04 4.10
CA THR A 240 -6.53 10.43 5.08
C THR A 240 -6.68 11.14 6.42
N VAL A 241 -6.95 10.38 7.49
CA VAL A 241 -7.07 10.88 8.86
C VAL A 241 -5.88 10.38 9.69
N VAL A 242 -5.12 11.33 10.23
CA VAL A 242 -4.01 11.06 11.15
C VAL A 242 -4.48 11.28 12.59
N VAL A 243 -4.61 10.22 13.37
CA VAL A 243 -5.14 10.31 14.75
C VAL A 243 -4.05 10.68 15.75
N GLU A 244 -2.92 10.00 15.74
CA GLU A 244 -1.73 10.33 16.54
C GLU A 244 -0.47 10.16 15.69
N ALA A 245 0.45 11.10 15.74
CA ALA A 245 1.73 10.98 15.07
C ALA A 245 2.81 11.83 15.77
N GLY A 246 3.94 11.22 16.07
CA GLY A 246 5.16 11.94 16.40
C GLY A 246 5.83 12.49 15.13
N VAL A 247 6.77 13.43 15.29
CA VAL A 247 7.44 14.13 14.17
C VAL A 247 8.07 13.19 13.12
N ARG A 248 8.53 12.03 13.53
CA ARG A 248 9.17 11.03 12.65
C ARG A 248 8.26 9.84 12.33
N SER A 249 6.95 10.02 12.46
CA SER A 249 5.98 8.94 12.20
C SER A 249 5.80 8.67 10.71
N GLY A 250 5.73 7.38 10.32
CA GLY A 250 5.35 6.98 8.96
C GLY A 250 3.94 7.42 8.54
N ALA A 251 3.04 7.68 9.49
CA ALA A 251 1.72 8.23 9.20
C ALA A 251 1.78 9.63 8.57
N LEU A 252 2.80 10.44 8.93
CA LEU A 252 3.02 11.74 8.29
C LEU A 252 3.45 11.60 6.83
N HIS A 253 4.21 10.56 6.51
CA HIS A 253 4.56 10.27 5.12
C HIS A 253 3.30 9.96 4.30
N THR A 254 2.39 9.13 4.82
CA THR A 254 1.09 8.86 4.16
C THR A 254 0.28 10.14 3.96
N ALA A 255 0.24 11.04 4.95
CA ALA A 255 -0.42 12.32 4.84
C ALA A 255 0.18 13.23 3.75
N VAL A 256 1.50 13.28 3.66
CA VAL A 256 2.22 14.05 2.63
C VAL A 256 1.94 13.48 1.24
N GLU A 257 1.94 12.15 1.07
CA GLU A 257 1.58 11.52 -0.20
C GLU A 257 0.12 11.82 -0.59
N ALA A 258 -0.82 11.78 0.38
CA ALA A 258 -2.21 12.15 0.14
C ALA A 258 -2.35 13.61 -0.34
N GLN A 259 -1.64 14.55 0.28
CA GLN A 259 -1.62 15.95 -0.17
C GLN A 259 -1.05 16.11 -1.58
N ARG A 260 0.03 15.40 -1.92
CA ARG A 260 0.62 15.41 -3.28
C ARG A 260 -0.37 14.93 -4.35
N LEU A 261 -1.23 13.98 -3.99
CA LEU A 261 -2.28 13.45 -4.86
C LEU A 261 -3.55 14.31 -4.85
N GLY A 262 -3.57 15.47 -4.16
CA GLY A 262 -4.76 16.32 -4.04
C GLY A 262 -5.87 15.70 -3.19
N ARG A 263 -5.57 14.69 -2.35
CA ARG A 263 -6.53 14.07 -1.44
C ARG A 263 -6.70 14.90 -0.16
N SER A 264 -7.86 14.80 0.44
CA SER A 264 -8.12 15.47 1.73
C SER A 264 -7.29 14.85 2.86
N VAL A 265 -6.74 15.70 3.73
CA VAL A 265 -6.00 15.25 4.90
C VAL A 265 -6.57 15.91 6.14
N GLY A 266 -7.00 15.07 7.10
CA GLY A 266 -7.45 15.48 8.42
C GLY A 266 -6.46 15.04 9.50
N ALA A 267 -6.35 15.83 10.57
CA ALA A 267 -5.56 15.46 11.73
C ALA A 267 -6.39 15.70 13.01
N VAL A 268 -6.42 14.69 13.89
CA VAL A 268 -7.11 14.80 15.17
C VAL A 268 -6.34 15.74 16.08
N PRO A 269 -6.96 16.79 16.66
CA PRO A 269 -6.29 17.66 17.62
C PRO A 269 -5.80 16.90 18.86
N GLY A 270 -4.74 17.37 19.46
CA GLY A 270 -4.23 16.82 20.71
C GLY A 270 -3.30 17.80 21.41
N PRO A 271 -2.92 17.55 22.68
CA PRO A 271 -2.10 18.46 23.46
C PRO A 271 -0.79 18.79 22.74
N VAL A 272 -0.48 20.07 22.59
CA VAL A 272 0.74 20.56 21.91
C VAL A 272 2.03 20.11 22.61
N THR A 273 1.95 19.82 23.90
CA THR A 273 3.07 19.30 24.70
C THR A 273 3.27 17.80 24.59
N SER A 274 2.35 17.08 23.95
CA SER A 274 2.44 15.62 23.80
C SER A 274 3.33 15.27 22.61
N VAL A 275 4.27 14.36 22.81
CA VAL A 275 5.13 13.81 21.75
C VAL A 275 4.31 13.12 20.64
N THR A 276 3.20 12.50 21.00
CA THR A 276 2.28 11.84 20.06
C THR A 276 1.42 12.84 19.27
N SER A 277 1.45 14.13 19.62
CA SER A 277 0.72 15.20 18.93
C SER A 277 1.64 16.08 18.06
N SER A 278 2.95 16.08 18.31
CA SER A 278 3.90 17.02 17.71
C SER A 278 3.96 16.95 16.17
N GLY A 279 3.76 15.78 15.58
CA GLY A 279 3.73 15.63 14.12
C GLY A 279 2.43 16.15 13.48
N ARG A 280 1.31 16.10 14.18
CA ARG A 280 -0.02 16.53 13.69
C ARG A 280 -0.12 18.03 13.51
N THR A 281 0.53 18.81 14.35
CA THR A 281 0.60 20.28 14.23
C THR A 281 1.13 20.71 12.87
N CYS A 282 2.07 19.96 12.29
CA CYS A 282 2.57 20.17 10.94
C CYS A 282 1.50 19.91 9.85
N CYS A 283 0.66 18.88 10.00
CA CYS A 283 -0.38 18.54 9.02
C CYS A 283 -1.54 19.56 9.05
N CYS A 284 -1.93 20.04 10.23
CA CYS A 284 -3.03 21.02 10.37
C CYS A 284 -2.71 22.39 9.77
N VAL A 285 -1.43 22.77 9.66
CA VAL A 285 -1.01 24.07 9.10
C VAL A 285 -1.14 24.10 7.58
N THR A 286 -1.19 22.93 6.93
CA THR A 286 -1.24 22.82 5.46
C THR A 286 -2.62 22.40 4.92
N ALA A 287 -3.57 21.99 5.78
CA ALA A 287 -4.91 21.60 5.36
C ALA A 287 -5.86 22.80 5.42
N PRO A 288 -6.76 23.02 4.42
CA PRO A 288 -7.82 23.99 4.54
C PRO A 288 -8.76 23.61 5.71
N PRO A 289 -9.34 24.57 6.43
CA PRO A 289 -10.17 24.34 7.62
C PRO A 289 -11.55 23.81 7.22
N THR A 290 -11.69 22.48 7.07
CA THR A 290 -12.99 21.86 6.74
C THR A 290 -13.42 20.77 7.72
N TRP A 291 -12.74 20.61 8.87
CA TRP A 291 -13.12 19.61 9.85
C TRP A 291 -13.75 20.24 11.10
N SER A 292 -15.00 19.86 11.42
CA SER A 292 -15.67 20.16 12.68
C SER A 292 -15.69 18.92 13.59
N PRO A 293 -15.38 19.05 14.92
CA PRO A 293 -15.38 17.93 15.84
C PRO A 293 -16.77 17.32 16.15
N THR A 294 -17.82 17.87 15.62
CA THR A 294 -19.23 17.50 15.94
C THR A 294 -19.90 16.71 14.82
N GLY A 295 -19.22 15.77 14.18
CA GLY A 295 -19.84 14.72 13.36
C GLY A 295 -20.76 15.12 12.20
N GLU A 296 -21.16 16.38 12.08
CA GLU A 296 -22.19 16.83 11.13
C GLU A 296 -21.67 17.29 9.77
N THR A 297 -20.36 17.32 9.54
CA THR A 297 -19.87 17.81 8.26
C THR A 297 -18.60 17.11 7.79
N LEU A 298 -18.65 15.80 7.60
CA LEU A 298 -17.87 15.15 6.55
C LEU A 298 -18.73 15.16 5.27
N ARG A 299 -19.14 16.34 4.82
CA ARG A 299 -19.53 16.56 3.43
C ARG A 299 -18.24 16.84 2.67
N ILE A 300 -17.63 15.79 2.16
CA ILE A 300 -16.59 15.83 1.15
C ILE A 300 -17.28 15.66 -0.20
#